data_9630dcd89f0906e5a5752c88e4e06c28
#
_entry.id   9630dcd89f0906e5a5752c88e4e06c28
#
_cell.length_a   1.000
_cell.length_b   1.000
_cell.length_c   1.000
_cell.angle_alpha   90.00
_cell.angle_beta   90.00
_cell.angle_gamma   90.00
#
_symmetry.space_group_name_H-M   'P 1'
#
loop_
_entity.id
_entity.type
_entity.pdbx_description
1 polymer ?
#
loop_
_entity_poly.entity_id
_entity_poly.type
_entity_poly.pdbx_seq_one_letter_code
_entity_poly.pdbx_strand_id
1 'polypeptide(L)'
;QCTNIPGEYRCLCYDGFMASEDMKTCVDVNECDLNPNICLSGTCENTKGSFICHCDMGYSGKKGKTGCTDINECEIGAHNCGRHAVCTNTAGSFKCSCSPGWIGDGIKCTDLDECSNGTHMCSQHADCKNTMGSYRCLCKDGYTGDGFTCTDLDECSENLNLCGNGQCLNAPGGYRCECDMGFVPSADGKACEDIDECSLPNICVFGTCHNLPGLFRCECEIGYELDRSGGNCTD
;
A
#
# COMPACT_ATOMS: atom_id res chain seq x y z
N GLN A 1 36.71 -27.91 -52.17
CA GLN A 1 37.15 -27.69 -53.55
C GLN A 1 38.66 -27.93 -53.61
N CYS A 2 39.10 -28.75 -54.56
CA CYS A 2 40.54 -29.04 -54.71
C CYS A 2 41.08 -28.20 -55.90
N THR A 3 42.29 -27.70 -55.70
CA THR A 3 42.99 -26.91 -56.69
C THR A 3 44.26 -27.63 -57.11
N ASN A 4 44.48 -27.78 -58.42
CA ASN A 4 45.66 -28.40 -58.96
C ASN A 4 46.84 -27.42 -58.88
N ILE A 5 47.96 -27.89 -58.38
CA ILE A 5 49.22 -27.14 -58.33
C ILE A 5 50.34 -27.96 -59.01
N PRO A 6 51.49 -27.38 -59.45
CA PRO A 6 52.52 -28.10 -60.14
C PRO A 6 53.00 -29.30 -59.34
N GLY A 7 52.71 -30.55 -59.86
CA GLY A 7 53.14 -31.80 -59.29
C GLY A 7 52.25 -32.42 -58.23
N GLU A 8 51.17 -31.70 -57.78
CA GLU A 8 50.21 -32.21 -56.82
C GLU A 8 48.90 -31.40 -56.83
N TYR A 9 47.98 -31.72 -55.92
CA TYR A 9 46.77 -30.93 -55.72
C TYR A 9 46.54 -30.71 -54.22
N ARG A 10 45.89 -29.60 -53.89
CA ARG A 10 45.50 -29.24 -52.54
C ARG A 10 44.02 -29.00 -52.47
N CYS A 11 43.41 -29.44 -51.38
CA CYS A 11 41.99 -29.27 -51.14
C CYS A 11 41.74 -28.22 -50.08
N LEU A 12 40.86 -27.28 -50.43
CA LEU A 12 40.23 -26.38 -49.46
C LEU A 12 38.95 -27.03 -49.00
N CYS A 13 38.80 -27.16 -47.67
CA CYS A 13 37.66 -27.78 -47.08
C CYS A 13 36.53 -26.80 -46.83
N TYR A 14 35.29 -27.28 -46.82
CA TYR A 14 34.15 -26.48 -46.41
C TYR A 14 34.17 -26.27 -44.88
N ASP A 15 33.40 -25.28 -44.44
CA ASP A 15 33.25 -25.04 -43.03
C ASP A 15 32.79 -26.29 -42.29
N GLY A 16 33.37 -26.55 -41.10
CA GLY A 16 33.18 -27.77 -40.34
C GLY A 16 34.07 -28.96 -40.72
N PHE A 17 34.94 -28.80 -41.73
CA PHE A 17 35.90 -29.77 -42.16
C PHE A 17 37.33 -29.18 -42.18
N MET A 18 38.31 -30.01 -41.94
CA MET A 18 39.71 -29.65 -42.03
C MET A 18 40.47 -30.53 -43.01
N ALA A 19 41.54 -30.01 -43.60
CA ALA A 19 42.40 -30.81 -44.45
C ALA A 19 43.11 -31.91 -43.66
N SER A 20 43.17 -33.10 -44.23
CA SER A 20 43.98 -34.20 -43.71
C SER A 20 45.49 -33.81 -43.75
N GLU A 21 46.34 -34.54 -43.04
CA GLU A 21 47.79 -34.29 -42.98
C GLU A 21 48.43 -34.22 -44.36
N ASP A 22 47.94 -34.98 -45.31
CA ASP A 22 48.42 -35.00 -46.70
C ASP A 22 47.80 -33.88 -47.57
N MET A 23 46.83 -33.10 -46.99
CA MET A 23 46.10 -32.01 -47.66
C MET A 23 45.26 -32.45 -48.88
N LYS A 24 44.99 -33.76 -49.02
CA LYS A 24 44.31 -34.32 -50.16
C LYS A 24 42.85 -34.70 -49.90
N THR A 25 42.47 -34.78 -48.65
CA THR A 25 41.13 -35.08 -48.22
C THR A 25 40.68 -34.13 -47.14
N CYS A 26 39.38 -33.96 -46.97
CA CYS A 26 38.79 -33.17 -45.88
C CYS A 26 38.17 -34.15 -44.87
N VAL A 27 38.51 -33.96 -43.62
CA VAL A 27 37.98 -34.75 -42.50
C VAL A 27 37.10 -33.83 -41.65
N ASP A 28 36.11 -34.45 -41.01
CA ASP A 28 35.21 -33.76 -40.14
C ASP A 28 35.97 -33.16 -38.93
N VAL A 29 35.62 -31.95 -38.59
CA VAL A 29 36.09 -31.29 -37.35
C VAL A 29 35.22 -31.68 -36.20
N ASN A 30 35.79 -32.32 -35.17
CA ASN A 30 35.06 -32.57 -33.95
C ASN A 30 35.14 -31.36 -33.04
N GLU A 31 34.14 -30.47 -33.14
CA GLU A 31 34.11 -29.25 -32.36
C GLU A 31 33.99 -29.53 -30.85
N CYS A 32 33.38 -30.65 -30.49
CA CYS A 32 33.24 -31.07 -29.11
C CYS A 32 34.60 -31.40 -28.45
N ASP A 33 35.54 -31.95 -29.21
CA ASP A 33 36.87 -32.25 -28.72
C ASP A 33 37.77 -30.98 -28.68
N LEU A 34 37.59 -30.10 -29.67
CA LEU A 34 38.32 -28.84 -29.73
C LEU A 34 37.93 -27.85 -28.61
N ASN A 35 36.69 -27.82 -28.28
CA ASN A 35 36.17 -27.00 -27.20
C ASN A 35 35.15 -27.79 -26.39
N PRO A 36 35.53 -28.44 -25.31
CA PRO A 36 34.64 -29.25 -24.50
C PRO A 36 33.49 -28.45 -23.86
N ASN A 37 33.63 -27.13 -23.75
CA ASN A 37 32.64 -26.24 -23.16
C ASN A 37 31.85 -25.46 -24.23
N ILE A 38 31.84 -25.90 -25.48
CA ILE A 38 31.20 -25.17 -26.59
C ILE A 38 29.69 -25.02 -26.37
N CYS A 39 29.06 -25.99 -25.70
CA CYS A 39 27.63 -25.96 -25.39
C CYS A 39 27.27 -25.20 -24.12
N LEU A 40 28.24 -24.83 -23.29
CA LEU A 40 28.04 -24.21 -21.99
C LEU A 40 27.15 -25.06 -21.07
N SER A 41 25.86 -24.83 -21.06
CA SER A 41 24.88 -25.55 -20.25
C SER A 41 24.22 -26.66 -21.07
N GLY A 42 24.98 -27.69 -21.43
CA GLY A 42 24.51 -28.81 -22.25
C GLY A 42 25.60 -29.76 -22.61
N THR A 43 25.23 -30.81 -23.35
CA THR A 43 26.10 -31.86 -23.84
C THR A 43 26.33 -31.67 -25.34
N CYS A 44 27.60 -31.73 -25.78
CA CYS A 44 27.98 -31.61 -27.18
C CYS A 44 27.97 -32.95 -27.88
N GLU A 45 27.33 -33.04 -29.03
CA GLU A 45 27.32 -34.20 -29.94
C GLU A 45 27.92 -33.78 -31.27
N ASN A 46 29.04 -34.41 -31.67
CA ASN A 46 29.65 -34.17 -32.98
C ASN A 46 28.77 -34.75 -34.10
N THR A 47 28.59 -33.98 -35.16
CA THR A 47 27.90 -34.38 -36.37
C THR A 47 28.78 -34.07 -37.59
N LYS A 48 28.49 -34.74 -38.73
CA LYS A 48 29.30 -34.49 -39.93
C LYS A 48 29.14 -33.04 -40.42
N GLY A 49 30.24 -32.27 -40.33
CA GLY A 49 30.33 -30.91 -40.75
C GLY A 49 29.78 -29.88 -39.71
N SER A 50 29.37 -30.33 -38.53
CA SER A 50 28.88 -29.47 -37.47
C SER A 50 28.78 -30.21 -36.14
N PHE A 51 28.08 -29.64 -35.19
CA PHE A 51 27.75 -30.24 -33.91
C PHE A 51 26.36 -29.86 -33.45
N ILE A 52 25.84 -30.55 -32.49
CA ILE A 52 24.57 -30.30 -31.85
C ILE A 52 24.81 -30.17 -30.34
N CYS A 53 24.26 -29.13 -29.74
CA CYS A 53 24.16 -29.01 -28.29
C CYS A 53 22.83 -29.57 -27.79
N HIS A 54 22.89 -30.58 -26.95
CA HIS A 54 21.73 -31.04 -26.16
C HIS A 54 21.72 -30.22 -24.88
N CYS A 55 20.92 -29.15 -24.88
CA CYS A 55 20.87 -28.23 -23.78
C CYS A 55 20.23 -28.85 -22.54
N ASP A 56 20.74 -28.45 -21.38
CA ASP A 56 20.14 -28.81 -20.10
C ASP A 56 18.74 -28.20 -19.98
N MET A 57 17.95 -28.74 -19.06
CA MET A 57 16.59 -28.26 -18.83
C MET A 57 16.61 -26.74 -18.49
N GLY A 58 15.75 -25.96 -19.13
CA GLY A 58 15.70 -24.51 -18.99
C GLY A 58 16.61 -23.74 -19.92
N TYR A 59 17.35 -24.42 -20.80
CA TYR A 59 18.24 -23.80 -21.80
C TYR A 59 17.86 -24.20 -23.21
N SER A 60 18.18 -23.35 -24.16
CA SER A 60 17.94 -23.59 -25.58
C SER A 60 19.16 -23.23 -26.43
N GLY A 61 19.32 -23.92 -27.57
CA GLY A 61 20.38 -23.67 -28.52
C GLY A 61 19.94 -23.98 -29.94
N LYS A 62 20.67 -23.47 -30.92
CA LYS A 62 20.47 -23.77 -32.34
C LYS A 62 21.59 -24.69 -32.82
N LYS A 63 21.24 -25.65 -33.70
CA LYS A 63 22.22 -26.51 -34.34
C LYS A 63 23.36 -25.72 -34.97
N GLY A 64 24.58 -26.09 -34.68
CA GLY A 64 25.78 -25.44 -35.20
C GLY A 64 26.09 -24.08 -34.64
N LYS A 65 25.41 -23.65 -33.57
CA LYS A 65 25.69 -22.42 -32.83
C LYS A 65 26.26 -22.70 -31.48
N THR A 66 27.22 -21.90 -31.07
CA THR A 66 27.87 -22.02 -29.76
C THR A 66 26.93 -21.64 -28.63
N GLY A 67 26.91 -22.49 -27.62
CA GLY A 67 26.29 -22.21 -26.33
C GLY A 67 24.79 -22.46 -26.27
N CYS A 68 24.38 -23.17 -25.23
CA CYS A 68 23.01 -23.18 -24.78
C CYS A 68 22.75 -21.92 -23.96
N THR A 69 21.75 -21.17 -24.32
CA THR A 69 21.36 -19.94 -23.64
C THR A 69 20.15 -20.18 -22.77
N ASP A 70 20.10 -19.47 -21.66
CA ASP A 70 18.97 -19.53 -20.76
C ASP A 70 17.65 -19.14 -21.48
N ILE A 71 16.60 -19.90 -21.21
CA ILE A 71 15.27 -19.56 -21.66
C ILE A 71 14.67 -18.58 -20.66
N ASN A 72 14.29 -17.40 -21.12
CA ASN A 72 13.55 -16.47 -20.27
C ASN A 72 12.07 -16.82 -20.30
N GLU A 73 11.67 -17.68 -19.37
CA GLU A 73 10.28 -18.16 -19.29
C GLU A 73 9.31 -17.00 -19.00
N CYS A 74 9.79 -15.96 -18.33
CA CYS A 74 8.98 -14.77 -18.02
C CYS A 74 8.58 -14.02 -19.29
N GLU A 75 9.47 -13.89 -20.28
CA GLU A 75 9.21 -13.19 -21.53
C GLU A 75 8.29 -13.99 -22.47
N ILE A 76 8.49 -15.30 -22.53
CA ILE A 76 7.70 -16.16 -23.45
C ILE A 76 6.39 -16.65 -22.84
N GLY A 77 6.12 -16.34 -21.57
CA GLY A 77 4.92 -16.77 -20.87
C GLY A 77 4.92 -18.23 -20.45
N ALA A 78 6.08 -18.92 -20.49
CA ALA A 78 6.23 -20.31 -20.10
C ALA A 78 6.45 -20.45 -18.59
N HIS A 79 5.67 -19.75 -17.79
CA HIS A 79 5.71 -19.76 -16.33
C HIS A 79 4.33 -20.00 -15.74
N ASN A 80 4.29 -20.41 -14.50
CA ASN A 80 3.06 -20.65 -13.74
C ASN A 80 2.88 -19.62 -12.60
N CYS A 81 3.52 -18.46 -12.69
CA CYS A 81 3.34 -17.39 -11.71
C CYS A 81 1.89 -16.99 -11.63
N GLY A 82 1.40 -16.81 -10.42
CA GLY A 82 0.01 -16.50 -10.14
C GLY A 82 -0.37 -15.08 -10.54
N ARG A 83 -1.65 -14.83 -10.50
CA ARG A 83 -2.19 -13.49 -10.58
C ARG A 83 -1.64 -12.67 -9.40
N HIS A 84 -1.25 -11.44 -9.62
CA HIS A 84 -0.58 -10.58 -8.63
C HIS A 84 0.78 -11.11 -8.17
N ALA A 85 1.46 -11.86 -9.03
CA ALA A 85 2.83 -12.29 -8.83
C ALA A 85 3.74 -11.68 -9.88
N VAL A 86 5.03 -11.61 -9.55
CA VAL A 86 6.10 -11.16 -10.44
C VAL A 86 6.95 -12.37 -10.80
N CYS A 87 7.19 -12.55 -12.10
CA CYS A 87 8.11 -13.55 -12.63
C CYS A 87 9.51 -12.94 -12.73
N THR A 88 10.49 -13.61 -12.18
CA THR A 88 11.91 -13.22 -12.27
C THR A 88 12.67 -14.36 -12.95
N ASN A 89 13.33 -14.06 -14.06
CA ASN A 89 14.14 -15.04 -14.75
C ASN A 89 15.42 -15.37 -13.95
N THR A 90 15.74 -16.65 -13.88
CA THR A 90 16.97 -17.15 -13.26
C THR A 90 17.69 -18.10 -14.23
N ALA A 91 18.95 -18.36 -13.99
CA ALA A 91 19.71 -19.29 -14.83
C ALA A 91 19.10 -20.70 -14.78
N GLY A 92 18.57 -21.17 -15.90
CA GLY A 92 17.97 -22.48 -16.06
C GLY A 92 16.54 -22.60 -15.56
N SER A 93 15.94 -21.54 -15.06
CA SER A 93 14.59 -21.56 -14.51
C SER A 93 14.02 -20.16 -14.32
N PHE A 94 12.98 -20.05 -13.54
CA PHE A 94 12.35 -18.79 -13.14
C PHE A 94 11.89 -18.88 -11.70
N LYS A 95 11.61 -17.72 -11.11
CA LYS A 95 11.08 -17.61 -9.77
C LYS A 95 9.84 -16.73 -9.77
N CYS A 96 8.81 -17.18 -9.08
CA CYS A 96 7.60 -16.40 -8.85
C CYS A 96 7.62 -15.82 -7.43
N SER A 97 7.27 -14.55 -7.29
CA SER A 97 7.08 -13.91 -6.00
C SER A 97 5.84 -13.03 -6.05
N CYS A 98 5.09 -12.98 -4.95
CA CYS A 98 3.92 -12.11 -4.89
C CYS A 98 4.33 -10.64 -4.97
N SER A 99 3.53 -9.82 -5.66
CA SER A 99 3.70 -8.38 -5.72
C SER A 99 3.55 -7.74 -4.33
N PRO A 100 4.11 -6.54 -4.09
CA PRO A 100 3.89 -5.81 -2.85
C PRO A 100 2.40 -5.68 -2.53
N GLY A 101 2.03 -5.95 -1.28
CA GLY A 101 0.63 -5.97 -0.84
C GLY A 101 -0.07 -7.33 -1.01
N TRP A 102 0.63 -8.33 -1.52
CA TRP A 102 0.14 -9.68 -1.70
C TRP A 102 1.03 -10.69 -0.99
N ILE A 103 0.46 -11.78 -0.52
CA ILE A 103 1.16 -12.82 0.23
C ILE A 103 0.87 -14.19 -0.37
N GLY A 104 1.88 -15.04 -0.40
CA GLY A 104 1.80 -16.40 -0.91
C GLY A 104 3.13 -16.91 -1.43
N ASP A 105 3.09 -18.02 -2.15
CA ASP A 105 4.27 -18.70 -2.71
C ASP A 105 4.68 -18.15 -4.10
N GLY A 106 3.96 -17.18 -4.63
CA GLY A 106 4.17 -16.65 -5.97
C GLY A 106 3.35 -17.34 -7.04
N ILE A 107 2.90 -18.56 -6.81
CA ILE A 107 1.97 -19.28 -7.69
C ILE A 107 0.53 -18.94 -7.32
N LYS A 108 0.28 -18.83 -6.03
CA LYS A 108 -0.98 -18.34 -5.47
C LYS A 108 -0.69 -17.17 -4.54
N CYS A 109 -1.18 -15.99 -4.91
CA CYS A 109 -1.03 -14.76 -4.13
C CYS A 109 -2.40 -14.28 -3.69
N THR A 110 -2.55 -14.03 -2.39
CA THR A 110 -3.75 -13.49 -1.77
C THR A 110 -3.46 -12.11 -1.17
N ASP A 111 -4.49 -11.31 -1.01
CA ASP A 111 -4.35 -9.99 -0.43
C ASP A 111 -3.75 -10.06 0.97
N LEU A 112 -2.77 -9.21 1.24
CA LEU A 112 -2.21 -9.03 2.57
C LEU A 112 -3.06 -8.01 3.32
N ASP A 113 -3.67 -8.42 4.43
CA ASP A 113 -4.39 -7.49 5.31
C ASP A 113 -3.39 -6.78 6.24
N GLU A 114 -2.88 -5.64 5.80
CA GLU A 114 -1.91 -4.86 6.56
C GLU A 114 -2.51 -4.32 7.85
N CYS A 115 -3.81 -4.08 7.88
CA CYS A 115 -4.52 -3.60 9.07
C CYS A 115 -4.54 -4.64 10.18
N SER A 116 -4.79 -5.90 9.85
CA SER A 116 -4.80 -7.01 10.82
C SER A 116 -3.39 -7.47 11.21
N ASN A 117 -2.45 -7.41 10.27
CA ASN A 117 -1.05 -7.82 10.47
C ASN A 117 -0.26 -6.78 11.29
N GLY A 118 -0.67 -5.52 11.31
CA GLY A 118 0.05 -4.43 11.98
C GLY A 118 1.20 -3.85 11.15
N THR A 119 1.30 -4.19 9.86
CA THR A 119 2.33 -3.66 8.96
C THR A 119 1.94 -2.33 8.32
N HIS A 120 0.75 -1.81 8.62
CA HIS A 120 0.31 -0.51 8.13
C HIS A 120 1.06 0.63 8.81
N MET A 121 1.13 1.76 8.11
CA MET A 121 1.79 2.98 8.56
C MET A 121 0.79 4.09 8.92
N CYS A 122 -0.46 3.73 9.21
CA CYS A 122 -1.48 4.70 9.61
C CYS A 122 -1.13 5.40 10.91
N SER A 123 -1.51 6.68 11.02
CA SER A 123 -1.40 7.44 12.26
C SER A 123 -2.16 6.77 13.40
N GLN A 124 -1.72 7.00 14.64
CA GLN A 124 -2.45 6.58 15.85
C GLN A 124 -3.89 7.12 15.89
N HIS A 125 -4.09 8.28 15.27
CA HIS A 125 -5.38 8.97 15.19
C HIS A 125 -6.08 8.71 13.85
N ALA A 126 -5.79 7.59 13.22
CA ALA A 126 -6.42 7.14 11.99
C ALA A 126 -6.95 5.73 12.13
N ASP A 127 -7.93 5.42 11.30
CA ASP A 127 -8.45 4.08 11.12
C ASP A 127 -7.84 3.48 9.86
N CYS A 128 -7.39 2.23 9.97
CA CYS A 128 -6.88 1.46 8.86
C CYS A 128 -8.00 0.66 8.21
N LYS A 129 -8.10 0.75 6.89
CA LYS A 129 -9.06 -0.01 6.10
C LYS A 129 -8.34 -0.81 5.04
N ASN A 130 -8.45 -2.13 5.09
CA ASN A 130 -7.85 -3.01 4.11
C ASN A 130 -8.53 -2.88 2.75
N THR A 131 -7.71 -2.88 1.69
CA THR A 131 -8.16 -2.89 0.30
C THR A 131 -7.39 -3.97 -0.48
N MET A 132 -7.85 -4.31 -1.67
CA MET A 132 -7.17 -5.29 -2.50
C MET A 132 -5.78 -4.78 -2.92
N GLY A 133 -4.75 -5.45 -2.46
CA GLY A 133 -3.35 -5.13 -2.74
C GLY A 133 -2.75 -3.99 -1.94
N SER A 134 -3.49 -3.38 -1.03
CA SER A 134 -3.04 -2.25 -0.24
C SER A 134 -3.95 -1.99 0.96
N TYR A 135 -3.88 -0.79 1.53
CA TYR A 135 -4.71 -0.34 2.62
C TYR A 135 -4.92 1.18 2.53
N ARG A 136 -5.89 1.67 3.25
CA ARG A 136 -6.17 3.10 3.38
C ARG A 136 -6.14 3.51 4.84
N CYS A 137 -5.65 4.69 5.08
CA CYS A 137 -5.68 5.33 6.38
C CYS A 137 -6.62 6.54 6.32
N LEU A 138 -7.56 6.60 7.23
CA LEU A 138 -8.50 7.72 7.36
C LEU A 138 -8.37 8.29 8.76
N CYS A 139 -8.13 9.59 8.88
CA CYS A 139 -8.09 10.25 10.18
C CYS A 139 -9.43 10.08 10.90
N LYS A 140 -9.36 9.80 12.20
CA LYS A 140 -10.55 9.72 13.07
C LYS A 140 -11.24 11.07 13.15
N ASP A 141 -12.50 11.07 13.55
CA ASP A 141 -13.25 12.30 13.78
C ASP A 141 -12.51 13.21 14.77
N GLY A 142 -12.46 14.50 14.46
CA GLY A 142 -11.71 15.48 15.23
C GLY A 142 -10.23 15.62 14.85
N TYR A 143 -9.78 14.84 13.87
CA TYR A 143 -8.42 14.93 13.34
C TYR A 143 -8.44 15.17 11.83
N THR A 144 -7.39 15.80 11.32
CA THR A 144 -7.23 16.12 9.90
C THR A 144 -5.86 15.71 9.41
N GLY A 145 -5.77 15.32 8.15
CA GLY A 145 -4.54 14.90 7.50
C GLY A 145 -4.78 13.86 6.42
N ASP A 146 -3.69 13.25 5.97
CA ASP A 146 -3.71 12.24 4.91
C ASP A 146 -3.99 10.81 5.43
N GLY A 147 -4.15 10.64 6.72
CA GLY A 147 -4.34 9.34 7.37
C GLY A 147 -3.04 8.71 7.87
N PHE A 148 -1.91 9.01 7.26
CA PHE A 148 -0.58 8.62 7.75
C PHE A 148 -0.08 9.59 8.81
N THR A 149 -0.43 10.85 8.66
CA THR A 149 -0.22 11.91 9.65
C THR A 149 -1.55 12.59 9.90
N CYS A 150 -2.09 12.41 11.10
CA CYS A 150 -3.33 13.02 11.54
C CYS A 150 -3.04 13.96 12.69
N THR A 151 -3.43 15.21 12.54
CA THR A 151 -3.28 16.25 13.56
C THR A 151 -4.64 16.67 14.09
N ASP A 152 -4.68 17.12 15.32
CA ASP A 152 -5.91 17.61 15.93
C ASP A 152 -6.51 18.76 15.13
N LEU A 153 -7.82 18.67 14.90
CA LEU A 153 -8.58 19.74 14.26
C LEU A 153 -9.00 20.74 15.35
N ASP A 154 -8.56 21.99 15.20
CA ASP A 154 -8.98 23.07 16.12
C ASP A 154 -10.32 23.64 15.66
N GLU A 155 -11.40 23.01 16.10
CA GLU A 155 -12.76 23.43 15.74
C GLU A 155 -13.09 24.83 16.26
N CYS A 156 -12.47 25.22 17.36
CA CYS A 156 -12.65 26.56 17.94
C CYS A 156 -12.08 27.66 17.06
N SER A 157 -10.97 27.40 16.35
CA SER A 157 -10.37 28.36 15.41
C SER A 157 -11.21 28.49 14.13
N GLU A 158 -11.84 27.41 13.70
CA GLU A 158 -12.68 27.43 12.50
C GLU A 158 -14.03 28.11 12.71
N ASN A 159 -14.58 28.03 13.91
CA ASN A 159 -15.86 28.64 14.26
C ASN A 159 -15.80 29.21 15.68
N LEU A 160 -15.61 30.52 15.79
CA LEU A 160 -15.53 31.21 17.08
C LEU A 160 -16.83 31.16 17.89
N ASN A 161 -17.97 30.93 17.26
CA ASN A 161 -19.28 30.90 17.88
C ASN A 161 -19.83 29.48 18.04
N LEU A 162 -18.96 28.49 18.02
CA LEU A 162 -19.36 27.08 18.05
C LEU A 162 -20.16 26.71 19.31
N CYS A 163 -19.81 27.30 20.46
CA CYS A 163 -20.48 27.08 21.74
C CYS A 163 -21.73 27.99 21.96
N GLY A 164 -21.92 29.02 21.16
CA GLY A 164 -22.98 29.99 21.34
C GLY A 164 -22.80 30.82 22.60
N ASN A 165 -23.41 30.42 23.71
CA ASN A 165 -23.38 31.12 25.00
C ASN A 165 -22.23 30.65 25.91
N GLY A 166 -21.04 30.59 25.39
CA GLY A 166 -19.86 30.12 26.10
C GLY A 166 -18.61 30.24 25.28
N GLN A 167 -17.52 29.84 25.85
CA GLN A 167 -16.19 29.87 25.25
C GLN A 167 -15.83 28.47 24.75
N CYS A 168 -15.38 28.37 23.51
CA CYS A 168 -14.88 27.12 22.93
C CYS A 168 -13.45 26.86 23.38
N LEU A 169 -13.18 25.68 23.89
CA LEU A 169 -11.86 25.20 24.28
C LEU A 169 -11.50 23.99 23.45
N ASN A 170 -10.42 24.10 22.68
CA ASN A 170 -9.93 22.97 21.89
C ASN A 170 -9.36 21.87 22.78
N ALA A 171 -9.63 20.63 22.42
CA ALA A 171 -9.12 19.45 23.10
C ALA A 171 -8.70 18.39 22.07
N PRO A 172 -7.77 17.48 22.40
CA PRO A 172 -7.37 16.42 21.48
C PRO A 172 -8.56 15.58 21.03
N GLY A 173 -8.82 15.57 19.72
CA GLY A 173 -9.91 14.82 19.12
C GLY A 173 -11.27 15.50 19.17
N GLY A 174 -11.35 16.74 19.64
CA GLY A 174 -12.60 17.47 19.71
C GLY A 174 -12.48 18.81 20.41
N TYR A 175 -13.56 19.26 21.00
CA TYR A 175 -13.62 20.50 21.76
C TYR A 175 -14.63 20.37 22.90
N ARG A 176 -14.59 21.29 23.80
CA ARG A 176 -15.58 21.44 24.86
C ARG A 176 -15.99 22.90 24.99
N CYS A 177 -17.16 23.14 25.57
CA CYS A 177 -17.66 24.47 25.83
C CYS A 177 -17.57 24.78 27.32
N GLU A 178 -16.99 25.93 27.64
CA GLU A 178 -17.05 26.55 28.95
C GLU A 178 -18.16 27.60 28.91
N CYS A 179 -19.28 27.28 29.58
CA CYS A 179 -20.50 28.08 29.43
C CYS A 179 -20.48 29.35 30.23
N ASP A 180 -21.13 30.40 29.70
CA ASP A 180 -21.37 31.65 30.38
C ASP A 180 -22.30 31.45 31.57
N MET A 181 -22.33 32.44 32.48
CA MET A 181 -23.21 32.43 33.62
C MET A 181 -24.67 32.31 33.20
N GLY A 182 -25.41 31.39 33.85
CA GLY A 182 -26.80 31.08 33.49
C GLY A 182 -26.95 29.96 32.49
N PHE A 183 -25.85 29.40 32.00
CA PHE A 183 -25.83 28.28 31.05
C PHE A 183 -25.03 27.10 31.61
N VAL A 184 -25.37 25.92 31.21
CA VAL A 184 -24.68 24.68 31.58
C VAL A 184 -24.26 23.90 30.32
N PRO A 185 -23.15 23.14 30.37
CA PRO A 185 -22.75 22.29 29.26
C PRO A 185 -23.82 21.23 28.97
N SER A 186 -24.07 20.98 27.68
CA SER A 186 -24.88 19.83 27.25
C SER A 186 -24.23 18.51 27.70
N ALA A 187 -24.95 17.41 27.57
CA ALA A 187 -24.46 16.08 27.99
C ALA A 187 -23.13 15.68 27.34
N ASP A 188 -22.89 16.12 26.08
CA ASP A 188 -21.65 15.88 25.35
C ASP A 188 -20.59 16.98 25.55
N GLY A 189 -20.90 18.04 26.28
CA GLY A 189 -20.01 19.16 26.54
C GLY A 189 -19.76 20.09 25.34
N LYS A 190 -20.48 19.90 24.23
CA LYS A 190 -20.25 20.60 22.96
C LYS A 190 -21.20 21.75 22.68
N ALA A 191 -22.07 22.04 23.59
CA ALA A 191 -22.99 23.18 23.53
C ALA A 191 -23.28 23.71 24.93
N CYS A 192 -23.76 24.93 25.00
CA CYS A 192 -24.24 25.55 26.24
C CYS A 192 -25.74 25.69 26.20
N GLU A 193 -26.38 25.10 27.19
CA GLU A 193 -27.85 25.08 27.32
C GLU A 193 -28.27 26.04 28.43
N ASP A 194 -29.36 26.72 28.24
CA ASP A 194 -29.92 27.61 29.24
C ASP A 194 -30.37 26.85 30.49
N ILE A 195 -30.08 27.39 31.63
CA ILE A 195 -30.61 26.89 32.91
C ILE A 195 -32.04 27.35 33.04
N ASP A 196 -32.99 26.43 33.12
CA ASP A 196 -34.35 26.78 33.50
C ASP A 196 -34.47 26.89 35.01
N GLU A 197 -34.18 28.07 35.53
CA GLU A 197 -34.30 28.35 36.99
C GLU A 197 -35.70 28.14 37.48
N CYS A 198 -36.71 28.34 36.62
CA CYS A 198 -38.11 28.15 36.98
C CYS A 198 -38.46 26.71 37.34
N SER A 199 -37.66 25.73 36.88
CA SER A 199 -37.79 24.32 37.23
C SER A 199 -37.23 24.00 38.61
N LEU A 200 -36.43 24.90 39.20
CA LEU A 200 -35.83 24.71 40.52
C LEU A 200 -36.84 24.99 41.64
N PRO A 201 -36.77 24.29 42.80
CA PRO A 201 -37.62 24.55 43.91
C PRO A 201 -37.31 25.88 44.58
N ASN A 202 -38.33 26.52 45.12
CA ASN A 202 -38.25 27.76 45.88
C ASN A 202 -37.75 29.00 45.09
N ILE A 203 -38.01 29.02 43.82
CA ILE A 203 -37.78 30.17 42.95
C ILE A 203 -39.12 30.88 42.72
N CYS A 204 -39.10 32.22 42.82
CA CYS A 204 -40.26 33.08 42.65
C CYS A 204 -41.43 32.70 43.60
N VAL A 205 -41.12 32.41 44.87
CA VAL A 205 -42.18 32.16 45.88
C VAL A 205 -43.08 33.40 45.97
N PHE A 206 -44.39 33.20 45.96
CA PHE A 206 -45.43 34.25 45.87
C PHE A 206 -45.38 35.06 44.58
N GLY A 207 -44.93 34.45 43.51
CA GLY A 207 -44.90 35.07 42.18
C GLY A 207 -44.89 34.04 41.09
N THR A 208 -44.86 34.50 39.84
CA THR A 208 -44.75 33.67 38.63
C THR A 208 -43.33 33.80 38.08
N CYS A 209 -42.69 32.67 37.80
CA CYS A 209 -41.35 32.61 37.23
C CYS A 209 -41.41 32.60 35.71
N HIS A 210 -40.61 33.44 35.08
CA HIS A 210 -40.41 33.47 33.64
C HIS A 210 -38.95 33.17 33.32
N ASN A 211 -38.74 32.07 32.65
CA ASN A 211 -37.38 31.69 32.18
C ASN A 211 -36.98 32.53 30.98
N LEU A 212 -35.77 33.06 31.01
CA LEU A 212 -35.15 33.86 29.93
C LEU A 212 -33.76 33.32 29.64
N PRO A 213 -33.25 33.49 28.44
CA PRO A 213 -31.89 33.07 28.13
C PRO A 213 -30.81 33.63 29.06
N GLY A 214 -30.18 32.79 29.86
CA GLY A 214 -29.12 33.15 30.80
C GLY A 214 -29.59 33.72 32.13
N LEU A 215 -30.88 33.85 32.34
CA LEU A 215 -31.46 34.39 33.59
C LEU A 215 -32.96 34.04 33.70
N PHE A 216 -33.55 34.41 34.83
CA PHE A 216 -34.98 34.31 35.04
C PHE A 216 -35.54 35.63 35.58
N ARG A 217 -36.82 35.75 35.53
CA ARG A 217 -37.54 36.90 36.07
C ARG A 217 -38.72 36.44 36.90
N CYS A 218 -38.92 37.05 38.08
CA CYS A 218 -40.10 36.85 38.89
C CYS A 218 -41.10 37.98 38.68
N GLU A 219 -42.33 37.67 38.53
CA GLU A 219 -43.47 38.58 38.56
C GLU A 219 -44.27 38.30 39.84
N CYS A 220 -44.22 39.24 40.80
CA CYS A 220 -44.80 39.03 42.11
C CYS A 220 -46.32 39.16 42.10
N GLU A 221 -46.99 38.37 42.93
CA GLU A 221 -48.42 38.47 43.16
C GLU A 221 -48.77 39.82 43.84
N ILE A 222 -50.03 40.19 43.75
CA ILE A 222 -50.52 41.46 44.34
C ILE A 222 -50.28 41.42 45.86
N GLY A 223 -49.57 42.46 46.37
CA GLY A 223 -49.22 42.57 47.78
C GLY A 223 -47.79 42.13 48.12
N TYR A 224 -47.08 41.59 47.14
CA TYR A 224 -45.69 41.18 47.29
C TYR A 224 -44.76 42.01 46.38
N GLU A 225 -43.58 42.27 46.87
CA GLU A 225 -42.53 42.98 46.14
C GLU A 225 -41.33 42.08 45.88
N LEU A 226 -40.59 42.36 44.80
CA LEU A 226 -39.38 41.62 44.44
C LEU A 226 -38.29 41.88 45.47
N ASP A 227 -37.72 40.86 46.02
CA ASP A 227 -36.62 40.98 46.96
C ASP A 227 -35.32 41.52 46.29
N ARG A 228 -34.28 41.84 47.07
CA ARG A 228 -33.04 42.38 46.56
C ARG A 228 -32.26 41.41 45.66
N SER A 229 -32.52 40.10 45.79
CA SER A 229 -31.87 39.08 44.95
C SER A 229 -32.52 38.98 43.58
N GLY A 230 -33.77 39.46 43.45
CA GLY A 230 -34.58 39.26 42.28
C GLY A 230 -35.13 37.83 42.12
N GLY A 231 -34.86 36.95 43.09
CA GLY A 231 -35.16 35.53 43.02
C GLY A 231 -36.48 35.14 43.76
N ASN A 232 -37.04 36.04 44.55
CA ASN A 232 -38.27 35.80 45.32
C ASN A 232 -39.10 37.07 45.51
N CYS A 233 -40.35 36.85 45.88
CA CYS A 233 -41.27 37.91 46.27
C CYS A 233 -41.50 37.88 47.78
N THR A 234 -41.43 39.04 48.42
CA THR A 234 -41.59 39.21 49.86
C THR A 234 -42.71 40.22 50.17
N ASP A 235 -43.33 40.11 51.39
CA ASP A 235 -44.33 41.03 51.88
C ASP A 235 -43.72 42.34 52.34
#